data_93e1cb985a5b012cbbd89108b91fb1b8
#
_entry.id   93e1cb985a5b012cbbd89108b91fb1b8
#
_cell.length_a   1.000
_cell.length_b   1.000
_cell.length_c   1.000
_cell.angle_alpha   90.00
_cell.angle_beta   90.00
_cell.angle_gamma   90.00
#
_symmetry.space_group_name_H-M   'P 1'
#
loop_
_entity.id
_entity.type
_entity.pdbx_description
1 polymer ?
#
loop_
_entity_poly.entity_id
_entity_poly.type
_entity_poly.pdbx_seq_one_letter_code
_entity_poly.pdbx_strand_id
1 'polypeptide(L)'
;MRDFDNRVGDWCDKRNISYTRYCDDLTFSGELNPSEVKTFVKEELFKEGFFLNSRKTVVLRNGQRKEITGIVVNEKASIPAEYKKRIRQELFYCQKYGIDEHVKRLGLCESGESYARKLLGRINYVLSVEPENEEMKRGRTNLLLRL
;
A
#
# COMPACT_ATOMS: atom_id res chain seq x y z
N MET A 1 -8.65 19.89 10.13
CA MET A 1 -7.44 19.21 9.57
C MET A 1 -6.71 20.03 8.50
N ARG A 2 -7.36 20.88 7.68
CA ARG A 2 -6.63 21.70 6.69
C ARG A 2 -5.60 22.63 7.34
N ASP A 3 -6.00 23.30 8.42
CA ASP A 3 -5.10 24.22 9.14
C ASP A 3 -3.97 23.46 9.85
N PHE A 4 -4.25 22.26 10.34
CA PHE A 4 -3.24 21.33 10.85
C PHE A 4 -2.22 20.98 9.77
N ASP A 5 -2.68 20.58 8.56
CA ASP A 5 -1.77 20.23 7.47
C ASP A 5 -0.90 21.41 7.05
N ASN A 6 -1.45 22.62 7.00
CA ASN A 6 -0.68 23.83 6.70
C ASN A 6 0.42 24.07 7.75
N ARG A 7 0.07 24.04 9.04
CA ARG A 7 1.06 24.27 10.14
C ARG A 7 2.15 23.21 10.16
N VAL A 8 1.75 21.93 9.96
CA VAL A 8 2.72 20.82 9.93
C VAL A 8 3.59 20.89 8.68
N GLY A 9 3.01 21.20 7.52
CA GLY A 9 3.75 21.42 6.27
C GLY A 9 4.78 22.54 6.41
N ASP A 10 4.37 23.73 6.85
CA ASP A 10 5.27 24.89 7.05
C ASP A 10 6.41 24.58 8.02
N TRP A 11 6.13 23.80 9.08
CA TRP A 11 7.15 23.39 10.05
C TRP A 11 8.15 22.40 9.42
N CYS A 12 7.67 21.47 8.59
CA CYS A 12 8.48 20.49 7.89
C CYS A 12 9.33 21.12 6.78
N ASP A 13 8.75 22.04 5.99
CA ASP A 13 9.45 22.72 4.90
C ASP A 13 10.66 23.51 5.39
N LYS A 14 10.52 24.22 6.51
CA LYS A 14 11.63 24.94 7.18
C LYS A 14 12.79 24.03 7.62
N ARG A 15 12.59 22.72 7.67
CA ARG A 15 13.55 21.70 8.13
C ARG A 15 13.96 20.71 7.05
N ASN A 16 13.52 20.90 5.80
CA ASN A 16 13.70 19.96 4.69
C ASN A 16 13.17 18.54 5.01
N ILE A 17 12.05 18.47 5.74
CA ILE A 17 11.34 17.23 6.04
C ILE A 17 10.17 17.10 5.08
N SER A 18 10.05 15.97 4.40
CA SER A 18 8.87 15.67 3.60
C SER A 18 7.75 15.17 4.52
N TYR A 19 6.57 15.76 4.39
CA TYR A 19 5.36 15.42 5.13
C TYR A 19 4.26 14.98 4.18
N THR A 20 3.60 13.89 4.51
CA THR A 20 2.38 13.44 3.83
C THR A 20 1.37 12.91 4.84
N ARG A 21 0.09 13.10 4.56
CA ARG A 21 -1.02 12.54 5.35
C ARG A 21 -1.99 11.79 4.46
N TYR A 22 -2.34 10.58 4.89
CA TYR A 22 -3.43 9.80 4.31
C TYR A 22 -4.43 9.45 5.42
N CYS A 23 -5.59 10.11 5.41
CA CYS A 23 -6.61 10.04 6.47
C CYS A 23 -6.01 10.36 7.85
N ASP A 24 -5.80 9.33 8.68
CA ASP A 24 -5.23 9.37 10.03
C ASP A 24 -3.75 8.98 10.08
N ASP A 25 -3.17 8.52 8.98
CA ASP A 25 -1.77 8.15 8.89
C ASP A 25 -0.90 9.35 8.48
N LEU A 26 0.05 9.73 9.34
CA LEU A 26 1.03 10.79 9.10
C LEU A 26 2.39 10.18 8.81
N THR A 27 3.03 10.59 7.73
CA THR A 27 4.37 10.12 7.35
C THR A 27 5.33 11.29 7.22
N PHE A 28 6.50 11.14 7.83
CA PHE A 28 7.60 12.11 7.80
C PHE A 28 8.86 11.43 7.28
N SER A 29 9.56 12.05 6.33
CA SER A 29 10.80 11.51 5.77
C SER A 29 11.83 12.60 5.51
N GLY A 30 13.11 12.24 5.57
CA GLY A 30 14.25 13.15 5.46
C GLY A 30 15.23 12.94 6.60
N GLU A 31 16.16 13.87 6.74
CA GLU A 31 17.05 13.94 7.92
C GLU A 31 16.31 14.63 9.06
N LEU A 32 15.74 13.84 9.95
CA LEU A 32 14.88 14.34 11.02
C LEU A 32 15.23 13.75 12.39
N ASN A 33 14.95 14.52 13.44
CA ASN A 33 14.95 14.02 14.80
C ASN A 33 13.54 13.47 15.15
N PRO A 34 13.38 12.15 15.31
CA PRO A 34 12.07 11.56 15.56
C PRO A 34 11.37 12.07 16.83
N SER A 35 12.16 12.43 17.86
CA SER A 35 11.61 12.94 19.12
C SER A 35 11.04 14.34 18.95
N GLU A 36 11.72 15.21 18.20
CA GLU A 36 11.25 16.55 17.89
C GLU A 36 9.96 16.53 17.06
N VAL A 37 9.95 15.73 15.98
CA VAL A 37 8.75 15.54 15.14
C VAL A 37 7.58 15.05 16.00
N LYS A 38 7.80 14.03 16.84
CA LYS A 38 6.76 13.44 17.68
C LYS A 38 6.18 14.46 18.67
N THR A 39 7.04 15.27 19.29
CA THR A 39 6.60 16.30 20.25
C THR A 39 5.76 17.35 19.54
N PHE A 40 6.25 17.89 18.43
CA PHE A 40 5.55 18.88 17.64
C PHE A 40 4.18 18.38 17.15
N VAL A 41 4.16 17.20 16.53
CA VAL A 41 2.90 16.60 16.00
C VAL A 41 1.90 16.34 17.12
N LYS A 42 2.36 15.91 18.31
CA LYS A 42 1.49 15.70 19.47
C LYS A 42 0.79 16.98 19.90
N GLU A 43 1.53 18.10 19.94
CA GLU A 43 0.99 19.41 20.29
C GLU A 43 -0.01 19.92 19.27
N GLU A 44 0.31 19.77 17.97
CA GLU A 44 -0.58 20.20 16.89
C GLU A 44 -1.87 19.35 16.81
N LEU A 45 -1.77 18.03 17.01
CA LEU A 45 -2.94 17.16 17.10
C LEU A 45 -3.83 17.49 18.29
N PHE A 46 -3.23 17.80 19.43
CA PHE A 46 -3.98 18.18 20.63
C PHE A 46 -4.83 19.43 20.41
N LYS A 47 -4.34 20.43 19.66
CA LYS A 47 -5.10 21.64 19.29
C LYS A 47 -6.36 21.31 18.45
N GLU A 48 -6.32 20.23 17.69
CA GLU A 48 -7.45 19.75 16.86
C GLU A 48 -8.34 18.73 17.61
N GLY A 49 -8.06 18.44 18.87
CA GLY A 49 -8.80 17.45 19.66
C GLY A 49 -8.43 15.99 19.39
N PHE A 50 -7.28 15.75 18.76
CA PHE A 50 -6.79 14.40 18.44
C PHE A 50 -5.59 14.03 19.31
N PHE A 51 -5.35 12.72 19.43
CA PHE A 51 -4.23 12.16 20.18
C PHE A 51 -3.38 11.24 19.35
N LEU A 52 -2.05 11.37 19.50
CA LEU A 52 -1.12 10.49 18.84
C LEU A 52 -1.16 9.07 19.44
N ASN A 53 -1.36 8.05 18.62
CA ASN A 53 -1.28 6.66 19.04
C ASN A 53 0.19 6.20 19.10
N SER A 54 0.78 6.22 20.29
CA SER A 54 2.19 5.85 20.50
C SER A 54 2.49 4.39 20.14
N ARG A 55 1.50 3.47 20.20
CA ARG A 55 1.69 2.06 19.85
C ARG A 55 1.80 1.85 18.34
N LYS A 56 1.18 2.74 17.53
CA LYS A 56 1.26 2.72 16.07
C LYS A 56 2.40 3.58 15.53
N THR A 57 3.02 4.42 16.35
CA THR A 57 4.12 5.29 15.93
C THR A 57 5.39 4.47 15.76
N VAL A 58 5.90 4.41 14.54
CA VAL A 58 7.10 3.64 14.17
C VAL A 58 8.16 4.57 13.60
N VAL A 59 9.41 4.35 13.98
CA VAL A 59 10.59 5.01 13.39
C VAL A 59 11.35 3.99 12.57
N LEU A 60 11.42 4.20 11.27
CA LEU A 60 12.11 3.32 10.33
C LEU A 60 13.46 3.94 9.94
N ARG A 61 14.53 3.15 10.08
CA ARG A 61 15.90 3.57 9.76
C ARG A 61 16.34 3.04 8.38
N ASN A 62 17.49 3.51 7.92
CA ASN A 62 18.11 2.96 6.70
C ASN A 62 18.38 1.46 6.88
N GLY A 63 18.17 0.70 5.79
CA GLY A 63 18.29 -0.77 5.80
C GLY A 63 17.04 -1.52 6.26
N GLN A 64 16.06 -0.86 6.87
CA GLN A 64 14.77 -1.48 7.22
C GLN A 64 13.78 -1.38 6.05
N ARG A 65 12.87 -2.35 5.97
CA ARG A 65 11.73 -2.28 5.04
C ARG A 65 10.81 -1.14 5.46
N LYS A 66 10.60 -0.20 4.54
CA LYS A 66 9.70 0.95 4.72
C LYS A 66 8.42 0.65 3.95
N GLU A 67 7.32 0.54 4.66
CA GLU A 67 6.00 0.29 4.08
C GLU A 67 5.04 1.39 4.53
N ILE A 68 4.41 2.06 3.59
CA ILE A 68 3.48 3.17 3.82
C ILE A 68 2.19 2.84 3.08
N THR A 69 1.08 2.79 3.80
CA THR A 69 -0.25 2.46 3.26
C THR A 69 -0.27 1.19 2.37
N GLY A 70 0.54 0.17 2.73
CA GLY A 70 0.61 -1.09 2.00
C GLY A 70 1.56 -1.08 0.79
N ILE A 71 2.31 0.00 0.57
CA ILE A 71 3.31 0.12 -0.50
C ILE A 71 4.70 0.18 0.11
N VAL A 72 5.61 -0.63 -0.40
CA VAL A 72 7.04 -0.61 -0.03
C VAL A 72 7.72 0.56 -0.76
N VAL A 73 8.40 1.45 -0.01
CA VAL A 73 8.96 2.71 -0.51
C VAL A 73 10.47 2.85 -0.23
N ASN A 74 11.22 1.75 -0.30
CA ASN A 74 12.66 1.79 -0.05
C ASN A 74 13.43 2.54 -1.15
N GLU A 75 13.64 1.90 -2.31
CA GLU A 75 14.31 2.50 -3.47
C GLU A 75 13.30 2.99 -4.50
N LYS A 76 12.27 2.19 -4.73
CA LYS A 76 11.13 2.51 -5.60
C LYS A 76 9.84 2.03 -4.97
N ALA A 77 8.73 2.65 -5.31
CA ALA A 77 7.41 2.17 -4.91
C ALA A 77 7.18 0.76 -5.48
N SER A 78 6.82 -0.17 -4.62
CA SER A 78 6.53 -1.55 -5.02
C SER A 78 5.48 -2.19 -4.11
N ILE A 79 4.75 -3.14 -4.67
CA ILE A 79 3.78 -3.94 -3.92
C ILE A 79 4.52 -5.03 -3.13
N PRO A 80 4.10 -5.35 -1.89
CA PRO A 80 4.69 -6.41 -1.10
C PRO A 80 4.80 -7.74 -1.86
N ALA A 81 5.94 -8.41 -1.74
CA ALA A 81 6.21 -9.67 -2.44
C ALA A 81 5.16 -10.76 -2.18
N GLU A 82 4.64 -10.83 -0.94
CA GLU A 82 3.59 -11.75 -0.53
C GLU A 82 2.28 -11.53 -1.28
N TYR A 83 1.91 -10.26 -1.51
CA TYR A 83 0.72 -9.93 -2.28
C TYR A 83 0.83 -10.41 -3.73
N LYS A 84 1.98 -10.14 -4.38
CA LYS A 84 2.28 -10.61 -5.74
C LYS A 84 2.36 -12.13 -5.81
N LYS A 85 2.92 -12.80 -4.79
CA LYS A 85 2.99 -14.26 -4.73
C LYS A 85 1.59 -14.90 -4.71
N ARG A 86 0.66 -14.33 -3.95
CA ARG A 86 -0.73 -14.82 -3.92
C ARG A 86 -1.40 -14.69 -5.30
N ILE A 87 -1.24 -13.57 -5.99
CA ILE A 87 -1.77 -13.38 -7.35
C ILE A 87 -1.19 -14.43 -8.30
N ARG A 88 0.13 -14.67 -8.27
CA ARG A 88 0.77 -15.69 -9.11
C ARG A 88 0.20 -17.08 -8.86
N GLN A 89 0.00 -17.43 -7.62
CA GLN A 89 -0.56 -18.72 -7.24
C GLN A 89 -1.99 -18.88 -7.75
N GLU A 90 -2.82 -17.88 -7.63
CA GLU A 90 -4.19 -17.90 -8.14
C GLU A 90 -4.22 -17.97 -9.66
N LEU A 91 -3.40 -17.19 -10.36
CA LEU A 91 -3.25 -17.25 -11.82
C LEU A 91 -2.81 -18.65 -12.28
N PHE A 92 -1.84 -19.25 -11.60
CA PHE A 92 -1.39 -20.60 -11.89
C PHE A 92 -2.52 -21.64 -11.79
N TYR A 93 -3.31 -21.57 -10.72
CA TYR A 93 -4.42 -22.51 -10.55
C TYR A 93 -5.57 -22.26 -11.52
N CYS A 94 -5.89 -21.01 -11.81
CA CYS A 94 -6.85 -20.67 -12.86
C CYS A 94 -6.42 -21.19 -14.24
N GLN A 95 -5.12 -21.14 -14.52
CA GLN A 95 -4.57 -21.68 -15.77
C GLN A 95 -4.59 -23.21 -15.79
N LYS A 96 -4.26 -23.86 -14.69
CA LYS A 96 -4.13 -25.32 -14.59
C LYS A 96 -5.47 -26.05 -14.58
N TYR A 97 -6.47 -25.52 -13.88
CA TYR A 97 -7.73 -26.22 -13.63
C TYR A 97 -8.94 -25.54 -14.31
N GLY A 98 -8.78 -24.33 -14.81
CA GLY A 98 -9.89 -23.46 -15.20
C GLY A 98 -10.40 -22.64 -14.01
N ILE A 99 -11.05 -21.52 -14.31
CA ILE A 99 -11.49 -20.55 -13.29
C ILE A 99 -12.59 -21.14 -12.41
N ASP A 100 -13.63 -21.73 -13.02
CA ASP A 100 -14.77 -22.27 -12.27
C ASP A 100 -14.37 -23.43 -11.36
N GLU A 101 -13.51 -24.34 -11.84
CA GLU A 101 -13.02 -25.44 -11.03
C GLU A 101 -12.13 -24.97 -9.88
N HIS A 102 -11.32 -23.93 -10.11
CA HIS A 102 -10.51 -23.32 -9.05
C HIS A 102 -11.39 -22.70 -7.97
N VAL A 103 -12.44 -21.96 -8.35
CA VAL A 103 -13.41 -21.36 -7.41
C VAL A 103 -14.10 -22.43 -6.56
N LYS A 104 -14.53 -23.55 -7.18
CA LYS A 104 -15.12 -24.69 -6.46
C LYS A 104 -14.15 -25.29 -5.44
N ARG A 105 -12.88 -25.48 -5.82
CA ARG A 105 -11.83 -25.99 -4.93
C ARG A 105 -11.53 -25.10 -3.75
N LEU A 106 -11.71 -23.78 -3.91
CA LEU A 106 -11.60 -22.81 -2.81
C LEU A 106 -12.84 -22.81 -1.91
N GLY A 107 -13.91 -23.51 -2.25
CA GLY A 107 -15.16 -23.51 -1.51
C GLY A 107 -15.91 -22.18 -1.55
N LEU A 108 -15.68 -21.36 -2.60
CA LEU A 108 -16.31 -20.05 -2.72
C LEU A 108 -17.67 -20.18 -3.41
N CYS A 109 -18.68 -19.45 -2.87
CA CYS A 109 -20.03 -19.38 -3.42
C CYS A 109 -20.16 -18.21 -4.43
N GLU A 110 -19.27 -18.14 -5.42
CA GLU A 110 -19.32 -17.11 -6.47
C GLU A 110 -19.03 -17.71 -7.84
N SER A 111 -19.43 -17.01 -8.92
CA SER A 111 -19.12 -17.43 -10.28
C SER A 111 -17.63 -17.23 -10.62
N GLY A 112 -17.11 -18.06 -11.53
CA GLY A 112 -15.75 -17.89 -12.05
C GLY A 112 -15.51 -16.51 -12.64
N GLU A 113 -16.52 -15.92 -13.31
CA GLU A 113 -16.43 -14.56 -13.84
C GLU A 113 -16.25 -13.52 -12.74
N SER A 114 -17.04 -13.58 -11.64
CA SER A 114 -16.92 -12.69 -10.49
C SER A 114 -15.52 -12.78 -9.87
N TYR A 115 -15.04 -14.00 -9.67
CA TYR A 115 -13.70 -14.26 -9.14
C TYR A 115 -12.61 -13.69 -10.05
N ALA A 116 -12.71 -13.94 -11.36
CA ALA A 116 -11.72 -13.44 -12.32
C ALA A 116 -11.69 -11.91 -12.37
N ARG A 117 -12.84 -11.23 -12.29
CA ARG A 117 -12.92 -9.77 -12.20
C ARG A 117 -12.22 -9.23 -10.94
N LYS A 118 -12.39 -9.89 -9.79
CA LYS A 118 -11.67 -9.54 -8.55
C LYS A 118 -10.16 -9.72 -8.68
N LEU A 119 -9.74 -10.85 -9.26
CA LEU A 119 -8.34 -11.14 -9.52
C LEU A 119 -7.72 -10.11 -10.49
N LEU A 120 -8.47 -9.74 -11.55
CA LEU A 120 -8.08 -8.70 -12.49
C LEU A 120 -7.89 -7.33 -11.79
N GLY A 121 -8.80 -6.96 -10.87
CA GLY A 121 -8.66 -5.74 -10.06
C GLY A 121 -7.38 -5.73 -9.23
N ARG A 122 -7.03 -6.88 -8.64
CA ARG A 122 -5.79 -7.04 -7.86
C ARG A 122 -4.53 -6.94 -8.73
N ILE A 123 -4.56 -7.49 -9.94
CA ILE A 123 -3.47 -7.35 -10.92
C ILE A 123 -3.31 -5.89 -11.33
N ASN A 124 -4.42 -5.22 -11.66
CA ASN A 124 -4.41 -3.81 -12.04
C ASN A 124 -3.87 -2.91 -10.91
N TYR A 125 -4.17 -3.23 -9.65
CA TYR A 125 -3.58 -2.54 -8.51
C TYR A 125 -2.05 -2.71 -8.47
N VAL A 126 -1.52 -3.91 -8.72
CA VAL A 126 -0.06 -4.08 -8.85
C VAL A 126 0.50 -3.25 -9.99
N LEU A 127 -0.14 -3.26 -11.15
CA LEU A 127 0.31 -2.52 -12.33
C LEU A 127 0.19 -1.00 -12.18
N SER A 128 -0.70 -0.50 -11.33
CA SER A 128 -0.77 0.94 -11.04
C SER A 128 0.45 1.46 -10.25
N VAL A 129 1.09 0.58 -9.48
CA VAL A 129 2.30 0.90 -8.69
C VAL A 129 3.58 0.47 -9.43
N GLU A 130 3.52 -0.67 -10.13
CA GLU A 130 4.63 -1.28 -10.87
C GLU A 130 4.25 -1.43 -12.36
N PRO A 131 4.15 -0.35 -13.15
CA PRO A 131 3.68 -0.42 -14.54
C PRO A 131 4.57 -1.28 -15.45
N GLU A 132 5.86 -1.46 -15.10
CA GLU A 132 6.81 -2.28 -15.86
C GLU A 132 6.86 -3.75 -15.40
N ASN A 133 5.90 -4.20 -14.60
CA ASN A 133 5.86 -5.59 -14.15
C ASN A 133 5.31 -6.51 -15.24
N GLU A 134 6.21 -7.04 -16.07
CA GLU A 134 5.89 -7.88 -17.23
C GLU A 134 5.15 -9.18 -16.84
N GLU A 135 5.43 -9.73 -15.67
CA GLU A 135 4.75 -10.93 -15.18
C GLU A 135 3.25 -10.64 -14.94
N MET A 136 2.94 -9.52 -14.31
CA MET A 136 1.55 -9.11 -14.07
C MET A 136 0.83 -8.69 -15.36
N LYS A 137 1.52 -8.06 -16.32
CA LYS A 137 0.97 -7.76 -17.65
C LYS A 137 0.56 -9.04 -18.36
N ARG A 138 1.43 -10.06 -18.41
CA ARG A 138 1.13 -11.36 -18.99
C ARG A 138 -0.02 -12.06 -18.27
N GLY A 139 -0.01 -12.05 -16.94
CA GLY A 139 -1.09 -12.63 -16.13
C GLY A 139 -2.44 -11.99 -16.44
N ARG A 140 -2.48 -10.65 -16.57
CA ARG A 140 -3.67 -9.91 -16.96
C ARG A 140 -4.22 -10.34 -18.34
N THR A 141 -3.34 -10.37 -19.34
CA THR A 141 -3.71 -10.77 -20.70
C THR A 141 -4.28 -12.19 -20.75
N ASN A 142 -3.60 -13.14 -20.09
CA ASN A 142 -4.04 -14.52 -20.03
C ASN A 142 -5.39 -14.70 -19.31
N LEU A 143 -5.64 -13.89 -18.28
CA LEU A 143 -6.91 -13.93 -17.56
C LEU A 143 -8.06 -13.35 -18.40
N LEU A 144 -7.81 -12.25 -19.12
CA LEU A 144 -8.79 -11.61 -20.01
C LEU A 144 -9.19 -12.51 -21.19
N LEU A 145 -8.27 -13.32 -21.73
CA LEU A 145 -8.58 -14.27 -22.81
C LEU A 145 -9.47 -15.44 -22.35
N ARG A 146 -9.72 -15.59 -21.05
CA ARG A 146 -10.52 -16.66 -20.45
C ARG A 146 -11.85 -16.17 -19.86
N LEU A 147 -12.08 -14.86 -19.86
CA LEU A 147 -13.34 -14.21 -19.53
C LEU A 147 -14.25 -14.11 -20.77
#